data_3d2c6bf90cb516f90c14a4ffa718da69
#
_entry.id   3d2c6bf90cb516f90c14a4ffa718da69
#
_cell.length_a   1.000
_cell.length_b   1.000
_cell.length_c   1.000
_cell.angle_alpha   90.00
_cell.angle_beta   90.00
_cell.angle_gamma   90.00
#
_symmetry.space_group_name_H-M   'P 1'
#
loop_
_entity.id
_entity.type
_entity.pdbx_description
1 polymer ?
#
loop_
_entity_poly.entity_id
_entity_poly.type
_entity_poly.pdbx_seq_one_letter_code
_entity_poly.pdbx_strand_id
1 'polypeptide(L)'
;MDYLFIGTSGQGLIKYHIPTESITKEKCSNIEMEHLSIYNIISYKDNLWLSTNEGLLCYNPSIAKCNILGKYDGLNTNLFNPNSGIVASDGKIYLGSNNGFNIVTPDRLKSNTVKPNTIFIHTSNTLYKHTDSTILYKWHNPFTIKFASLSYHSPINNKYKYYLEGYHLSLIHI
;
A
#
# COMPACT_ATOMS: atom_id res chain seq x y z
N MET A 1 -12.30 -6.59 -26.12
CA MET A 1 -11.34 -6.48 -24.99
C MET A 1 -9.95 -6.58 -25.59
N ASP A 2 -9.21 -5.47 -25.62
CA ASP A 2 -7.95 -5.37 -26.38
C ASP A 2 -6.71 -5.53 -25.51
N TYR A 3 -6.92 -5.83 -24.22
CA TYR A 3 -5.84 -5.94 -23.24
C TYR A 3 -5.91 -7.23 -22.43
N LEU A 4 -4.75 -7.82 -22.18
CA LEU A 4 -4.54 -8.93 -21.25
C LEU A 4 -3.70 -8.44 -20.07
N PHE A 5 -4.14 -8.75 -18.84
CA PHE A 5 -3.35 -8.49 -17.63
C PHE A 5 -2.63 -9.77 -17.20
N ILE A 6 -1.34 -9.65 -16.95
CA ILE A 6 -0.44 -10.76 -16.62
C ILE A 6 0.20 -10.47 -15.27
N GLY A 7 -0.06 -11.33 -14.30
CA GLY A 7 0.62 -11.32 -13.00
C GLY A 7 1.97 -12.01 -13.09
N THR A 8 2.98 -11.41 -12.53
CA THR A 8 4.34 -11.95 -12.55
C THR A 8 4.81 -12.32 -11.14
N SER A 9 5.85 -13.13 -11.08
CA SER A 9 6.57 -13.41 -9.84
C SER A 9 7.69 -12.37 -9.66
N GLY A 10 7.42 -11.34 -8.82
CA GLY A 10 8.42 -10.33 -8.45
C GLY A 10 8.67 -9.21 -9.46
N GLN A 11 7.78 -9.01 -10.44
CA GLN A 11 7.84 -7.87 -11.36
C GLN A 11 6.50 -7.14 -11.53
N GLY A 12 5.54 -7.42 -10.65
CA GLY A 12 4.24 -6.75 -10.62
C GLY A 12 3.29 -7.15 -11.75
N LEU A 13 2.46 -6.21 -12.16
CA LEU A 13 1.40 -6.40 -13.15
C LEU A 13 1.83 -5.87 -14.51
N ILE A 14 1.69 -6.73 -15.51
CA ILE A 14 1.95 -6.40 -16.91
C ILE A 14 0.62 -6.29 -17.64
N LYS A 15 0.50 -5.30 -18.51
CA LYS A 15 -0.59 -5.13 -19.45
C LYS A 15 -0.09 -5.36 -20.85
N TYR A 16 -0.69 -6.31 -21.55
CA TYR A 16 -0.40 -6.63 -22.94
C TYR A 16 -1.55 -6.14 -23.82
N HIS A 17 -1.24 -5.33 -24.83
CA HIS A 17 -2.19 -4.84 -25.80
C HIS A 17 -2.19 -5.76 -27.00
N ILE A 18 -3.30 -6.49 -27.21
CA ILE A 18 -3.40 -7.55 -28.20
C ILE A 18 -3.20 -7.03 -29.65
N PRO A 19 -3.87 -5.93 -30.09
CA PRO A 19 -3.75 -5.47 -31.48
C PRO A 19 -2.37 -4.96 -31.87
N THR A 20 -1.61 -4.38 -30.95
CA THR A 20 -0.28 -3.83 -31.23
C THR A 20 0.87 -4.66 -30.67
N GLU A 21 0.55 -5.77 -30.00
CA GLU A 21 1.52 -6.65 -29.33
C GLU A 21 2.45 -5.92 -28.34
N SER A 22 2.01 -4.75 -27.86
CA SER A 22 2.83 -3.93 -26.96
C SER A 22 2.66 -4.35 -25.51
N ILE A 23 3.76 -4.32 -24.77
CA ILE A 23 3.83 -4.67 -23.36
C ILE A 23 4.12 -3.40 -22.55
N THR A 24 3.31 -3.16 -21.51
CA THR A 24 3.51 -2.08 -20.56
C THR A 24 3.45 -2.62 -19.13
N LYS A 25 4.32 -2.11 -18.24
CA LYS A 25 4.20 -2.38 -16.81
C LYS A 25 3.18 -1.44 -16.21
N GLU A 26 2.20 -2.00 -15.52
CA GLU A 26 1.22 -1.21 -14.78
C GLU A 26 1.88 -0.60 -13.53
N LYS A 27 1.51 0.64 -13.27
CA LYS A 27 2.02 1.40 -12.11
C LYS A 27 0.88 1.90 -11.28
N CYS A 28 1.15 2.03 -10.00
CA CYS A 28 0.21 2.62 -9.06
C CYS A 28 0.75 3.95 -8.57
N SER A 29 -0.12 4.95 -8.49
CA SER A 29 0.29 6.30 -8.07
C SER A 29 0.76 6.39 -6.62
N ASN A 30 0.38 5.42 -5.78
CA ASN A 30 0.58 5.46 -4.33
C ASN A 30 1.26 4.21 -3.74
N ILE A 31 1.51 3.18 -4.55
CA ILE A 31 2.14 1.92 -4.11
C ILE A 31 3.11 1.46 -5.18
N GLU A 32 4.29 1.04 -4.80
CA GLU A 32 5.25 0.41 -5.69
C GLU A 32 4.82 -1.03 -5.97
N MET A 33 4.48 -1.31 -7.24
CA MET A 33 4.02 -2.64 -7.65
C MET A 33 5.13 -3.48 -8.30
N GLU A 34 6.24 -2.87 -8.64
CA GLU A 34 7.27 -3.46 -9.52
C GLU A 34 7.98 -4.68 -8.90
N HIS A 35 7.90 -4.85 -7.58
CA HIS A 35 8.50 -5.99 -6.87
C HIS A 35 7.48 -7.02 -6.38
N LEU A 36 6.18 -6.80 -6.63
CA LEU A 36 5.15 -7.70 -6.15
C LEU A 36 5.10 -9.00 -6.96
N SER A 37 4.90 -10.11 -6.26
CA SER A 37 4.50 -11.38 -6.85
C SER A 37 2.98 -11.48 -6.84
N ILE A 38 2.36 -11.67 -8.00
CA ILE A 38 0.91 -11.74 -8.17
C ILE A 38 0.50 -13.19 -8.36
N TYR A 39 -0.33 -13.70 -7.45
CA TYR A 39 -0.79 -15.09 -7.43
C TYR A 39 -2.15 -15.30 -8.09
N ASN A 40 -3.04 -14.31 -7.99
CA ASN A 40 -4.35 -14.31 -8.64
C ASN A 40 -4.67 -12.93 -9.18
N ILE A 41 -5.38 -12.88 -10.29
CA ILE A 41 -5.98 -11.68 -10.86
C ILE A 41 -7.47 -11.93 -10.97
N ILE A 42 -8.26 -11.14 -10.25
CA ILE A 42 -9.72 -11.25 -10.22
C ILE A 42 -10.30 -9.92 -10.66
N SER A 43 -11.06 -9.93 -11.74
CA SER A 43 -11.77 -8.75 -12.21
C SER A 43 -13.13 -8.64 -11.52
N TYR A 44 -13.40 -7.51 -10.90
CA TYR A 44 -14.70 -7.19 -10.33
C TYR A 44 -15.02 -5.71 -10.54
N LYS A 45 -16.06 -5.43 -11.32
CA LYS A 45 -16.41 -4.08 -11.81
C LYS A 45 -15.18 -3.44 -12.50
N ASP A 46 -14.84 -2.20 -12.12
CA ASP A 46 -13.73 -1.43 -12.70
C ASP A 46 -12.37 -1.72 -12.05
N ASN A 47 -12.31 -2.69 -11.15
CA ASN A 47 -11.12 -2.99 -10.38
C ASN A 47 -10.58 -4.38 -10.64
N LEU A 48 -9.26 -4.49 -10.57
CA LEU A 48 -8.54 -5.76 -10.51
C LEU A 48 -8.14 -6.03 -9.05
N TRP A 49 -8.51 -7.20 -8.56
CA TRP A 49 -8.15 -7.69 -7.25
C TRP A 49 -7.00 -8.66 -7.40
N LEU A 50 -5.85 -8.26 -6.89
CA LEU A 50 -4.59 -8.97 -7.07
C LEU A 50 -4.16 -9.52 -5.72
N SER A 51 -4.17 -10.84 -5.55
CA SER A 51 -3.52 -11.43 -4.38
C SER A 51 -2.02 -11.45 -4.59
N THR A 52 -1.28 -10.92 -3.62
CA THR A 52 0.17 -10.73 -3.72
C THR A 52 0.90 -11.30 -2.50
N ASN A 53 2.24 -11.26 -2.54
CA ASN A 53 3.09 -11.60 -1.39
C ASN A 53 2.99 -10.59 -0.23
N GLU A 54 2.42 -9.40 -0.45
CA GLU A 54 2.28 -8.36 0.59
C GLU A 54 0.85 -8.16 1.08
N GLY A 55 -0.11 -8.84 0.46
CA GLY A 55 -1.53 -8.73 0.78
C GLY A 55 -2.41 -8.73 -0.44
N LEU A 56 -3.66 -8.31 -0.27
CA LEU A 56 -4.64 -8.20 -1.34
C LEU A 56 -4.66 -6.78 -1.88
N LEU A 57 -4.24 -6.59 -3.12
CA LEU A 57 -4.21 -5.31 -3.78
C LEU A 57 -5.47 -5.11 -4.63
N CYS A 58 -6.22 -4.05 -4.36
CA CYS A 58 -7.30 -3.56 -5.22
C CYS A 58 -6.73 -2.47 -6.13
N TYR A 59 -6.65 -2.74 -7.42
CA TYR A 59 -6.10 -1.85 -8.44
C TYR A 59 -7.18 -1.39 -9.40
N ASN A 60 -7.29 -0.07 -9.60
CA ASN A 60 -8.14 0.51 -10.64
C ASN A 60 -7.28 0.97 -11.82
N PRO A 61 -7.33 0.30 -12.98
CA PRO A 61 -6.49 0.63 -14.13
C PRO A 61 -6.79 2.00 -14.73
N SER A 62 -8.03 2.48 -14.64
CA SER A 62 -8.45 3.74 -15.28
C SER A 62 -7.86 4.98 -14.61
N ILE A 63 -7.63 4.91 -13.30
CA ILE A 63 -7.08 6.02 -12.50
C ILE A 63 -5.71 5.72 -11.90
N ALA A 64 -5.15 4.55 -12.22
CA ALA A 64 -3.87 4.05 -11.71
C ALA A 64 -3.74 4.15 -10.16
N LYS A 65 -4.83 3.84 -9.45
CA LYS A 65 -4.89 3.93 -7.98
C LYS A 65 -5.00 2.54 -7.38
N CYS A 66 -4.27 2.35 -6.28
CA CYS A 66 -4.27 1.10 -5.53
C CYS A 66 -4.71 1.29 -4.08
N ASN A 67 -5.24 0.21 -3.53
CA ASN A 67 -5.42 0.04 -2.10
C ASN A 67 -4.98 -1.36 -1.71
N ILE A 68 -4.12 -1.50 -0.71
CA ILE A 68 -3.66 -2.80 -0.21
C ILE A 68 -4.37 -3.12 1.09
N LEU A 69 -4.88 -4.34 1.16
CA LEU A 69 -5.54 -4.88 2.34
C LEU A 69 -4.66 -5.98 2.95
N GLY A 70 -4.54 -5.96 4.25
CA GLY A 70 -3.76 -6.92 5.01
C GLY A 70 -4.51 -7.46 6.23
N LYS A 71 -3.76 -8.09 7.14
CA LYS A 71 -4.31 -8.62 8.40
C LYS A 71 -5.02 -7.55 9.24
N TYR A 72 -4.52 -6.33 9.22
CA TYR A 72 -5.11 -5.22 9.98
C TYR A 72 -6.42 -4.71 9.37
N ASP A 73 -6.70 -5.06 8.11
CA ASP A 73 -7.95 -4.75 7.43
C ASP A 73 -8.96 -5.92 7.51
N GLY A 74 -8.64 -6.96 8.31
CA GLY A 74 -9.53 -8.08 8.57
C GLY A 74 -9.24 -9.34 7.75
N LEU A 75 -8.15 -9.39 6.99
CA LEU A 75 -7.73 -10.64 6.36
C LEU A 75 -7.09 -11.58 7.40
N ASN A 76 -7.30 -12.88 7.24
CA ASN A 76 -6.69 -13.88 8.13
C ASN A 76 -5.18 -14.00 7.93
N THR A 77 -4.70 -13.69 6.73
CA THR A 77 -3.28 -13.73 6.36
C THR A 77 -3.00 -12.80 5.18
N ASN A 78 -1.74 -12.43 4.99
CA ASN A 78 -1.25 -11.77 3.78
C ASN A 78 -0.74 -12.75 2.73
N LEU A 79 -0.68 -14.06 3.06
CA LEU A 79 -0.14 -15.11 2.19
C LEU A 79 -1.28 -15.86 1.50
N PHE A 80 -1.39 -15.69 0.20
CA PHE A 80 -2.39 -16.32 -0.65
C PHE A 80 -1.82 -17.47 -1.46
N ASN A 81 -2.65 -18.45 -1.75
CA ASN A 81 -2.28 -19.55 -2.64
C ASN A 81 -2.46 -19.12 -4.11
N PRO A 82 -1.57 -19.53 -5.01
CA PRO A 82 -1.74 -19.31 -6.44
C PRO A 82 -3.03 -19.96 -6.97
N ASN A 83 -3.67 -19.31 -7.93
CA ASN A 83 -4.87 -19.82 -8.62
C ASN A 83 -6.04 -20.21 -7.70
N SER A 84 -6.13 -19.62 -6.53
CA SER A 84 -7.12 -19.96 -5.50
C SER A 84 -8.12 -18.82 -5.24
N GLY A 85 -8.44 -18.05 -6.25
CA GLY A 85 -9.35 -16.91 -6.12
C GLY A 85 -10.52 -16.97 -7.09
N ILE A 86 -11.73 -16.62 -6.62
CA ILE A 86 -12.95 -16.58 -7.43
C ILE A 86 -13.90 -15.48 -6.96
N VAL A 87 -14.67 -14.92 -7.89
CA VAL A 87 -15.88 -14.13 -7.59
C VAL A 87 -17.09 -15.04 -7.55
N ALA A 88 -17.80 -15.04 -6.45
CA ALA A 88 -19.06 -15.77 -6.35
C ALA A 88 -20.25 -14.96 -6.93
N SER A 89 -21.38 -15.65 -7.15
CA SER A 89 -22.59 -15.03 -7.69
C SER A 89 -23.18 -13.93 -6.82
N ASP A 90 -22.86 -13.91 -5.52
CA ASP A 90 -23.26 -12.86 -4.57
C ASP A 90 -22.32 -11.63 -4.59
N GLY A 91 -21.35 -11.60 -5.51
CA GLY A 91 -20.38 -10.50 -5.66
C GLY A 91 -19.24 -10.49 -4.64
N LYS A 92 -19.16 -11.51 -3.79
CA LYS A 92 -18.02 -11.66 -2.89
C LYS A 92 -16.83 -12.33 -3.58
N ILE A 93 -15.64 -11.95 -3.17
CA ILE A 93 -14.39 -12.55 -3.63
C ILE A 93 -13.90 -13.53 -2.56
N TYR A 94 -13.68 -14.76 -2.96
CA TYR A 94 -13.11 -15.79 -2.13
C TYR A 94 -11.67 -16.03 -2.55
N LEU A 95 -10.75 -16.07 -1.60
CA LEU A 95 -9.31 -16.20 -1.82
C LEU A 95 -8.73 -17.23 -0.88
N GLY A 96 -8.19 -18.30 -1.43
CA GLY A 96 -7.50 -19.34 -0.65
C GLY A 96 -6.17 -18.84 -0.11
N SER A 97 -5.82 -19.32 1.07
CA SER A 97 -4.59 -18.96 1.77
C SER A 97 -4.07 -20.14 2.61
N ASN A 98 -2.86 -20.00 3.15
CA ASN A 98 -2.25 -21.04 3.98
C ASN A 98 -3.08 -21.40 5.23
N ASN A 99 -3.86 -20.45 5.74
CA ASN A 99 -4.66 -20.58 6.96
C ASN A 99 -6.17 -20.61 6.67
N GLY A 100 -6.58 -21.27 5.59
CA GLY A 100 -7.97 -21.32 5.17
C GLY A 100 -8.26 -20.38 4.01
N PHE A 101 -9.34 -19.60 4.08
CA PHE A 101 -9.70 -18.67 3.00
C PHE A 101 -10.17 -17.32 3.56
N ASN A 102 -10.06 -16.31 2.73
CA ASN A 102 -10.59 -14.97 3.01
C ASN A 102 -11.84 -14.71 2.18
N ILE A 103 -12.81 -14.03 2.76
CA ILE A 103 -13.98 -13.53 2.06
C ILE A 103 -13.92 -12.01 2.05
N VAL A 104 -13.88 -11.42 0.87
CA VAL A 104 -13.88 -9.97 0.70
C VAL A 104 -15.20 -9.56 0.08
N THR A 105 -15.84 -8.53 0.64
CA THR A 105 -17.03 -7.91 0.08
C THR A 105 -16.63 -6.55 -0.52
N PRO A 106 -16.32 -6.47 -1.83
CA PRO A 106 -15.78 -5.26 -2.45
C PRO A 106 -16.63 -4.01 -2.22
N ASP A 107 -17.94 -4.16 -2.30
CA ASP A 107 -18.90 -3.04 -2.18
C ASP A 107 -19.00 -2.46 -0.75
N ARG A 108 -18.49 -3.17 0.25
CA ARG A 108 -18.45 -2.71 1.65
C ARG A 108 -17.13 -2.05 2.04
N LEU A 109 -16.12 -2.15 1.20
CA LEU A 109 -14.82 -1.55 1.49
C LEU A 109 -14.89 -0.04 1.33
N LYS A 110 -14.73 0.65 2.43
CA LYS A 110 -14.61 2.11 2.46
C LYS A 110 -13.14 2.49 2.44
N SER A 111 -12.74 3.27 1.45
CA SER A 111 -11.42 3.89 1.47
C SER A 111 -11.35 4.89 2.63
N ASN A 112 -10.36 4.72 3.49
CA ASN A 112 -10.07 5.73 4.51
C ASN A 112 -9.44 6.95 3.84
N THR A 113 -10.20 8.03 3.74
CA THR A 113 -9.74 9.30 3.15
C THR A 113 -9.21 10.28 4.19
N VAL A 114 -9.30 9.91 5.48
CA VAL A 114 -8.85 10.77 6.57
C VAL A 114 -7.34 10.74 6.64
N LYS A 115 -6.72 11.87 6.30
CA LYS A 115 -5.28 12.06 6.49
C LYS A 115 -4.97 12.16 7.99
N PRO A 116 -4.15 11.26 8.55
CA PRO A 116 -3.84 11.31 9.97
C PRO A 116 -2.96 12.53 10.30
N ASN A 117 -3.23 13.15 11.44
CA ASN A 117 -2.38 14.21 11.95
C ASN A 117 -1.09 13.63 12.52
N THR A 118 0.04 14.19 12.09
CA THR A 118 1.34 13.82 12.62
C THR A 118 1.72 14.80 13.72
N ILE A 119 2.11 14.26 14.88
CA ILE A 119 2.58 15.05 16.02
C ILE A 119 4.04 14.72 16.34
N PHE A 120 4.79 15.71 16.76
CA PHE A 120 6.12 15.51 17.33
C PHE A 120 5.98 15.11 18.80
N ILE A 121 6.61 14.01 19.19
CA ILE A 121 6.53 13.47 20.56
C ILE A 121 7.73 13.94 21.37
N HIS A 122 8.92 13.84 20.80
CA HIS A 122 10.17 14.12 21.52
C HIS A 122 11.30 14.45 20.57
N THR A 123 12.18 15.33 21.01
CA THR A 123 13.47 15.60 20.35
C THR A 123 14.58 15.46 21.37
N SER A 124 15.62 14.68 21.07
CA SER A 124 16.80 14.57 21.94
C SER A 124 17.85 15.62 21.54
N ASN A 125 18.69 15.99 22.51
CA ASN A 125 19.79 16.95 22.35
C ASN A 125 19.38 18.39 22.01
N THR A 126 18.21 18.82 22.47
CA THR A 126 17.84 20.23 22.39
C THR A 126 18.43 21.03 23.54
N LEU A 127 19.14 22.10 23.22
CA LEU A 127 19.60 23.07 24.25
C LEU A 127 18.53 24.09 24.65
N TYR A 128 17.41 24.15 23.90
CA TYR A 128 16.39 25.17 24.13
C TYR A 128 14.99 24.59 24.07
N LYS A 129 14.15 25.12 24.94
CA LYS A 129 12.74 24.77 25.07
C LYS A 129 11.98 25.26 23.84
N HIS A 130 11.08 24.46 23.36
CA HIS A 130 10.16 24.72 22.26
C HIS A 130 9.44 26.06 22.43
N THR A 131 9.62 26.97 21.49
CA THR A 131 8.70 28.07 21.22
C THR A 131 8.26 27.97 19.78
N ASP A 132 7.03 27.63 19.59
CA ASP A 132 6.13 27.72 18.44
C ASP A 132 6.59 27.27 17.05
N SER A 133 7.70 26.67 16.78
CA SER A 133 8.05 26.04 15.51
C SER A 133 9.53 26.02 15.15
N THR A 134 10.41 26.55 15.98
CA THR A 134 11.85 26.56 15.70
C THR A 134 12.60 25.77 16.75
N ILE A 135 13.32 24.74 16.33
CA ILE A 135 14.19 23.94 17.19
C ILE A 135 15.63 24.28 16.81
N LEU A 136 16.40 24.83 17.75
CA LEU A 136 17.81 25.13 17.56
C LEU A 136 18.65 23.98 18.12
N TYR A 137 19.57 23.48 17.31
CA TYR A 137 20.50 22.41 17.69
C TYR A 137 21.93 22.90 17.84
N LYS A 138 22.64 22.30 18.79
CA LYS A 138 24.08 22.51 18.89
C LYS A 138 24.78 21.78 17.75
N TRP A 139 25.56 22.52 16.99
CA TRP A 139 26.36 22.00 15.87
C TRP A 139 27.21 20.82 16.34
N HIS A 140 27.29 19.74 15.52
CA HIS A 140 28.08 18.51 15.73
C HIS A 140 27.48 17.41 16.64
N ASN A 141 26.29 17.51 17.14
CA ASN A 141 25.67 16.42 17.90
C ASN A 141 24.57 15.73 17.08
N PRO A 142 24.52 14.39 17.07
CA PRO A 142 23.38 13.68 16.48
C PRO A 142 22.10 14.04 17.26
N PHE A 143 21.03 14.24 16.53
CA PHE A 143 19.72 14.49 17.12
C PHE A 143 18.70 13.43 16.69
N THR A 144 17.75 13.17 17.56
CA THR A 144 16.66 12.23 17.28
C THR A 144 15.34 12.96 17.37
N ILE A 145 14.51 12.82 16.35
CA ILE A 145 13.14 13.31 16.35
C ILE A 145 12.22 12.11 16.42
N LYS A 146 11.36 12.06 17.43
CA LYS A 146 10.27 11.08 17.52
C LYS A 146 8.96 11.76 17.16
N PHE A 147 8.25 11.16 16.23
CA PHE A 147 6.94 11.61 15.81
C PHE A 147 5.98 10.43 15.72
N ALA A 148 4.69 10.69 15.82
CA ALA A 148 3.66 9.68 15.63
C ALA A 148 2.48 10.27 14.85
N SER A 149 1.81 9.40 14.15
CA SER A 149 0.56 9.71 13.47
C SER A 149 -0.61 9.26 14.34
N LEU A 150 -1.54 10.15 14.60
CA LEU A 150 -2.76 9.85 15.36
C LEU A 150 -3.79 9.19 14.43
N SER A 151 -3.54 7.93 14.08
CA SER A 151 -4.46 7.11 13.30
C SER A 151 -4.73 5.81 14.06
N TYR A 152 -5.96 5.61 14.44
CA TYR A 152 -6.41 4.37 15.13
C TYR A 152 -6.87 3.30 14.15
N HIS A 153 -7.09 3.63 12.88
CA HIS A 153 -7.65 2.70 11.91
C HIS A 153 -6.62 1.63 11.48
N SER A 154 -5.42 2.03 11.15
CA SER A 154 -4.33 1.11 10.77
C SER A 154 -2.96 1.76 11.06
N PRO A 155 -2.54 1.82 12.34
CA PRO A 155 -1.33 2.54 12.75
C PRO A 155 -0.07 2.02 12.05
N ILE A 156 0.01 0.72 11.81
CA ILE A 156 1.18 0.06 11.22
C ILE A 156 1.35 0.36 9.73
N ASN A 157 0.27 0.75 9.04
CA ASN A 157 0.30 1.07 7.60
C ASN A 157 0.58 2.56 7.35
N ASN A 158 0.82 3.35 8.39
CA ASN A 158 1.16 4.75 8.23
C ASN A 158 2.55 4.90 7.61
N LYS A 159 2.60 5.59 6.48
CA LYS A 159 3.86 5.95 5.82
C LYS A 159 4.18 7.40 6.11
N TYR A 160 5.43 7.66 6.46
CA TYR A 160 5.91 9.01 6.77
C TYR A 160 6.90 9.47 5.72
N LYS A 161 6.75 10.73 5.33
CA LYS A 161 7.72 11.41 4.48
C LYS A 161 8.28 12.58 5.28
N TYR A 162 9.59 12.63 5.43
CA TYR A 162 10.24 13.77 6.06
C TYR A 162 11.19 14.45 5.08
N TYR A 163 11.38 15.71 5.30
CA TYR A 163 12.32 16.53 4.57
C TYR A 163 13.14 17.34 5.57
N LEU A 164 14.45 17.34 5.40
CA LEU A 164 15.36 18.19 6.13
C LEU A 164 16.06 19.08 5.12
N GLU A 165 15.87 20.40 5.25
CA GLU A 165 16.45 21.38 4.34
C GLU A 165 17.98 21.28 4.35
N GLY A 166 18.60 21.21 3.17
CA GLY A 166 20.04 20.99 3.03
C GLY A 166 20.50 19.53 3.04
N TYR A 167 19.60 18.56 3.24
CA TYR A 167 19.85 17.13 3.19
C TYR A 167 18.92 16.42 2.20
N HIS A 168 19.30 15.21 1.78
CA HIS A 168 18.49 14.45 0.83
C HIS A 168 17.11 14.05 1.39
N LEU A 169 16.12 14.02 0.49
CA LEU A 169 14.78 13.52 0.78
C LEU A 169 14.85 12.01 1.05
N SER A 170 14.30 11.55 2.18
CA SER A 170 14.17 10.13 2.47
C SER A 170 12.73 9.76 2.79
N LEU A 171 12.29 8.61 2.29
CA LEU A 171 11.02 7.99 2.64
C LEU A 171 11.30 6.86 3.62
N ILE A 172 10.72 6.90 4.81
CA ILE A 172 10.85 5.83 5.80
C ILE A 172 9.53 5.10 5.92
N HIS A 173 9.61 3.77 5.84
CA HIS A 173 8.61 2.86 6.38
C HIS A 173 8.98 2.54 7.83
N ILE A 174 8.11 2.85 8.75
CA ILE A 174 8.25 2.47 10.18
C ILE A 174 7.16 1.45 10.48
#